data_9a5e916429abfc9113b7cd48b03f0de6
#
_entry.id   9a5e916429abfc9113b7cd48b03f0de6
#
_cell.length_a   1.000
_cell.length_b   1.000
_cell.length_c   1.000
_cell.angle_alpha   90.00
_cell.angle_beta   90.00
_cell.angle_gamma   90.00
#
_symmetry.space_group_name_H-M   'P 1'
#
loop_
_entity.id
_entity.type
_entity.pdbx_description
1 polymer ?
#
loop_
_entity_poly.entity_id
_entity_poly.type
_entity_poly.pdbx_seq_one_letter_code
_entity_poly.pdbx_strand_id
1 'polypeptide(L)'
;MKKRLILGLLFAFAFQADAGLKIYYVRHAQSGKNVEKVWVKKDLPKSEWPSYVGNPDVFTPAGERQVVAATEKLKAYSFDFIASSPLWRARNTIMPYLKATKRKAEIWPELREGHGHGSILSKDIPVLEKEILNLGEPIILPDKEKPFFILRDDAKNNYSAYSEEWDGTVKAAYMKHALLNAVAMIEKRFGDTDQSILLAGHGTSGRSLLKLLLKKDSKGIVGFKNTGIWMVEQQEDGSYQLKMYNGEVYSEK
;
A
#
# COMPACT_ATOMS: atom_id res chain seq x y z
N MET A 1 47.04 23.09 -52.47
CA MET A 1 45.63 23.11 -51.98
C MET A 1 45.46 22.08 -50.87
N LYS A 2 45.38 22.52 -49.60
CA LYS A 2 45.21 21.65 -48.44
C LYS A 2 43.70 21.61 -48.09
N LYS A 3 43.04 20.47 -48.27
CA LYS A 3 41.65 20.24 -47.84
C LYS A 3 41.64 20.05 -46.35
N ARG A 4 40.99 20.96 -45.60
CA ARG A 4 40.69 20.79 -44.15
C ARG A 4 39.41 19.97 -44.03
N LEU A 5 39.54 18.80 -43.44
CA LEU A 5 38.41 17.95 -43.04
C LEU A 5 37.87 18.45 -41.69
N ILE A 6 36.67 19.02 -41.71
CA ILE A 6 35.97 19.42 -40.47
C ILE A 6 35.20 18.20 -39.99
N LEU A 7 35.69 17.59 -38.90
CA LEU A 7 35.02 16.51 -38.22
C LEU A 7 33.97 17.10 -37.26
N GLY A 8 32.72 17.12 -37.70
CA GLY A 8 31.59 17.53 -36.85
C GLY A 8 31.32 16.48 -35.79
N LEU A 9 31.59 16.80 -34.53
CA LEU A 9 31.17 16.00 -33.37
C LEU A 9 29.67 16.24 -33.15
N LEU A 10 28.85 15.26 -33.56
CA LEU A 10 27.43 15.18 -33.15
C LEU A 10 27.38 14.70 -31.69
N PHE A 11 27.18 15.65 -30.77
CA PHE A 11 26.74 15.33 -29.42
C PHE A 11 25.26 14.85 -29.49
N ALA A 12 25.06 13.53 -29.47
CA ALA A 12 23.78 12.98 -29.18
C ALA A 12 23.50 13.22 -27.69
N PHE A 13 22.72 14.24 -27.38
CA PHE A 13 22.06 14.34 -26.06
C PHE A 13 21.07 13.22 -26.03
N ALA A 14 21.44 12.09 -25.41
CA ALA A 14 20.48 11.13 -24.92
C ALA A 14 19.67 11.87 -23.84
N PHE A 15 18.44 12.26 -24.16
CA PHE A 15 17.45 12.56 -23.15
C PHE A 15 17.25 11.25 -22.39
N GLN A 16 17.98 11.05 -21.31
CA GLN A 16 17.62 10.14 -20.27
C GLN A 16 16.32 10.73 -19.71
N ALA A 17 15.19 10.12 -20.03
CA ALA A 17 13.98 10.36 -19.29
C ALA A 17 14.31 9.88 -17.87
N ASP A 18 14.54 10.78 -16.94
CA ASP A 18 14.70 10.49 -15.53
C ASP A 18 13.41 9.84 -15.07
N ALA A 19 13.42 8.50 -15.06
CA ALA A 19 12.31 7.71 -14.55
C ALA A 19 12.39 7.81 -13.02
N GLY A 20 11.52 8.61 -12.43
CA GLY A 20 11.45 8.75 -10.98
C GLY A 20 10.89 7.51 -10.29
N LEU A 21 11.06 7.42 -8.98
CA LEU A 21 10.51 6.35 -8.13
C LEU A 21 9.03 6.10 -8.44
N LYS A 22 8.70 4.83 -8.73
CA LYS A 22 7.32 4.39 -8.93
C LYS A 22 6.82 3.62 -7.71
N ILE A 23 5.76 4.13 -7.09
CA ILE A 23 5.15 3.50 -5.94
C ILE A 23 3.80 2.92 -6.37
N TYR A 24 3.73 1.58 -6.37
CA TYR A 24 2.50 0.84 -6.57
C TYR A 24 1.92 0.43 -5.22
N TYR A 25 0.62 0.54 -5.08
CA TYR A 25 -0.08 0.07 -3.90
C TYR A 25 -1.27 -0.79 -4.30
N VAL A 26 -1.35 -2.00 -3.76
CA VAL A 26 -2.47 -2.90 -3.98
C VAL A 26 -3.30 -3.05 -2.69
N ARG A 27 -4.61 -2.86 -2.79
CA ARG A 27 -5.53 -3.17 -1.70
C ARG A 27 -5.77 -4.67 -1.64
N HIS A 28 -5.88 -5.22 -0.44
CA HIS A 28 -6.22 -6.63 -0.23
C HIS A 28 -7.51 -7.05 -0.95
N ALA A 29 -7.62 -8.34 -1.29
CA ALA A 29 -8.81 -8.97 -1.84
C ALA A 29 -9.98 -8.96 -0.83
N GLN A 30 -11.18 -9.17 -1.29
CA GLN A 30 -12.39 -9.12 -0.46
C GLN A 30 -12.35 -10.19 0.63
N SER A 31 -12.25 -9.77 1.89
CA SER A 31 -12.40 -10.64 3.06
C SER A 31 -13.84 -10.63 3.58
N GLY A 32 -14.14 -11.57 4.46
CA GLY A 32 -15.47 -11.66 5.08
C GLY A 32 -15.89 -10.39 5.81
N LYS A 33 -14.94 -9.63 6.36
CA LYS A 33 -15.19 -8.34 6.99
C LYS A 33 -15.75 -7.30 6.01
N ASN A 34 -15.37 -7.34 4.74
CA ASN A 34 -15.85 -6.39 3.73
C ASN A 34 -17.33 -6.56 3.39
N VAL A 35 -17.90 -7.73 3.61
CA VAL A 35 -19.30 -8.04 3.28
C VAL A 35 -20.22 -8.05 4.50
N GLU A 36 -19.70 -7.94 5.71
CA GLU A 36 -20.48 -7.99 6.95
C GLU A 36 -21.67 -7.03 6.96
N LYS A 37 -21.44 -5.75 6.59
CA LYS A 37 -22.51 -4.76 6.53
C LYS A 37 -23.63 -5.09 5.53
N VAL A 38 -23.31 -5.84 4.47
CA VAL A 38 -24.30 -6.30 3.49
C VAL A 38 -25.18 -7.37 4.10
N TRP A 39 -24.59 -8.29 4.88
CA TRP A 39 -25.33 -9.37 5.55
C TRP A 39 -26.17 -8.88 6.73
N VAL A 40 -25.67 -7.91 7.50
CA VAL A 40 -26.47 -7.23 8.53
C VAL A 40 -27.77 -6.64 7.94
N LYS A 41 -27.73 -6.07 6.74
CA LYS A 41 -28.90 -5.49 6.08
C LYS A 41 -29.93 -6.51 5.57
N LYS A 42 -29.57 -7.80 5.48
CA LYS A 42 -30.50 -8.85 5.05
C LYS A 42 -31.50 -9.27 6.13
N ASP A 43 -31.27 -8.83 7.35
CA ASP A 43 -32.10 -9.14 8.52
C ASP A 43 -32.29 -10.64 8.76
N LEU A 44 -31.26 -11.43 8.44
CA LEU A 44 -31.20 -12.86 8.67
C LEU A 44 -30.46 -13.18 9.98
N PRO A 45 -30.85 -14.23 10.69
CA PRO A 45 -30.09 -14.72 11.83
C PRO A 45 -28.63 -14.98 11.47
N LYS A 46 -27.67 -14.66 12.34
CA LYS A 46 -26.24 -14.89 12.08
C LYS A 46 -25.92 -16.37 11.83
N SER A 47 -26.71 -17.29 12.34
CA SER A 47 -26.58 -18.72 12.08
C SER A 47 -26.80 -19.12 10.61
N GLU A 48 -27.50 -18.29 9.85
CA GLU A 48 -27.72 -18.46 8.41
C GLU A 48 -26.69 -17.78 7.53
N TRP A 49 -25.77 -17.04 8.14
CA TRP A 49 -24.71 -16.36 7.39
C TRP A 49 -23.65 -17.36 6.94
N PRO A 50 -23.07 -17.19 5.74
CA PRO A 50 -21.88 -17.94 5.35
C PRO A 50 -20.76 -17.77 6.38
N SER A 51 -20.04 -18.82 6.68
CA SER A 51 -19.02 -18.87 7.73
C SER A 51 -17.89 -17.83 7.60
N TYR A 52 -17.66 -17.33 6.39
CA TYR A 52 -16.67 -16.28 6.16
C TYR A 52 -17.14 -14.88 6.57
N VAL A 53 -18.45 -14.63 6.69
CA VAL A 53 -18.98 -13.27 6.93
C VAL A 53 -18.53 -12.74 8.28
N GLY A 54 -17.99 -11.51 8.28
CA GLY A 54 -17.44 -10.88 9.48
C GLY A 54 -15.98 -11.25 9.77
N ASN A 55 -15.46 -12.34 9.21
CA ASN A 55 -14.09 -12.77 9.45
C ASN A 55 -13.09 -11.98 8.57
N PRO A 56 -12.13 -11.23 9.17
CA PRO A 56 -11.13 -10.47 8.43
C PRO A 56 -10.03 -11.35 7.81
N ASP A 57 -9.86 -12.59 8.29
CA ASP A 57 -8.77 -13.49 7.97
C ASP A 57 -9.24 -14.69 7.11
N VAL A 58 -10.32 -14.48 6.37
CA VAL A 58 -10.83 -15.40 5.34
C VAL A 58 -11.30 -14.60 4.15
N PHE A 59 -10.94 -15.02 2.93
CA PHE A 59 -11.51 -14.43 1.72
C PHE A 59 -12.94 -14.93 1.48
N THR A 60 -13.75 -14.07 0.87
CA THR A 60 -15.02 -14.51 0.29
C THR A 60 -14.75 -15.29 -1.01
N PRO A 61 -15.73 -16.05 -1.56
CA PRO A 61 -15.55 -16.65 -2.89
C PRO A 61 -15.21 -15.65 -4.00
N ALA A 62 -15.67 -14.40 -3.88
CA ALA A 62 -15.24 -13.33 -4.77
C ALA A 62 -13.79 -12.90 -4.49
N GLY A 63 -13.38 -12.87 -3.21
CA GLY A 63 -12.02 -12.56 -2.81
C GLY A 63 -11.02 -13.58 -3.34
N GLU A 64 -11.34 -14.86 -3.31
CA GLU A 64 -10.48 -15.92 -3.87
C GLU A 64 -10.22 -15.68 -5.37
N ARG A 65 -11.27 -15.39 -6.14
CA ARG A 65 -11.12 -15.03 -7.56
C ARG A 65 -10.30 -13.75 -7.76
N GLN A 66 -10.48 -12.76 -6.88
CA GLN A 66 -9.71 -11.52 -6.92
C GLN A 66 -8.21 -11.75 -6.66
N VAL A 67 -7.84 -12.67 -5.77
CA VAL A 67 -6.44 -13.05 -5.52
C VAL A 67 -5.78 -13.59 -6.78
N VAL A 68 -6.46 -14.48 -7.50
CA VAL A 68 -5.96 -15.03 -8.76
C VAL A 68 -5.76 -13.91 -9.80
N ALA A 69 -6.78 -13.08 -10.00
CA ALA A 69 -6.72 -11.97 -10.94
C ALA A 69 -5.65 -10.92 -10.58
N ALA A 70 -5.47 -10.63 -9.27
CA ALA A 70 -4.44 -9.72 -8.81
C ALA A 70 -3.03 -10.28 -9.07
N THR A 71 -2.84 -11.57 -8.87
CA THR A 71 -1.57 -12.26 -9.16
C THR A 71 -1.16 -12.06 -10.62
N GLU A 72 -2.09 -12.28 -11.55
CA GLU A 72 -1.81 -12.10 -12.99
C GLU A 72 -1.54 -10.62 -13.34
N LYS A 73 -2.30 -9.70 -12.77
CA LYS A 73 -2.05 -8.27 -12.97
C LYS A 73 -0.67 -7.84 -12.46
N LEU A 74 -0.28 -8.31 -11.28
CA LEU A 74 1.02 -7.95 -10.68
C LEU A 74 2.21 -8.50 -11.48
N LYS A 75 2.05 -9.64 -12.16
CA LYS A 75 3.10 -10.20 -13.05
C LYS A 75 3.40 -9.31 -14.25
N ALA A 76 2.51 -8.40 -14.63
CA ALA A 76 2.74 -7.45 -15.72
C ALA A 76 3.73 -6.33 -15.34
N TYR A 77 4.12 -6.24 -14.06
CA TYR A 77 5.05 -5.23 -13.55
C TYR A 77 6.32 -5.89 -13.00
N SER A 78 7.43 -5.17 -13.05
CA SER A 78 8.65 -5.52 -12.33
C SER A 78 8.79 -4.62 -11.11
N PHE A 79 9.05 -5.21 -9.94
CA PHE A 79 9.25 -4.46 -8.71
C PHE A 79 10.67 -4.72 -8.18
N ASP A 80 11.37 -3.69 -7.75
CA ASP A 80 12.67 -3.80 -7.09
C ASP A 80 12.50 -4.18 -5.62
N PHE A 81 11.44 -3.68 -5.02
CA PHE A 81 11.10 -3.91 -3.61
C PHE A 81 9.61 -4.19 -3.41
N ILE A 82 9.30 -4.99 -2.40
CA ILE A 82 7.90 -5.31 -2.03
C ILE A 82 7.76 -5.23 -0.52
N ALA A 83 6.70 -4.54 -0.05
CA ALA A 83 6.30 -4.54 1.35
C ALA A 83 4.81 -4.89 1.51
N SER A 84 4.45 -5.41 2.65
CA SER A 84 3.07 -5.78 2.99
C SER A 84 2.69 -5.37 4.41
N SER A 85 1.46 -4.95 4.58
CA SER A 85 0.81 -4.89 5.88
C SER A 85 0.93 -6.23 6.61
N PRO A 86 1.07 -6.26 7.94
CA PRO A 86 1.11 -7.48 8.73
C PRO A 86 -0.22 -8.23 8.79
N LEU A 87 -1.34 -7.64 8.36
CA LEU A 87 -2.65 -8.28 8.44
C LEU A 87 -2.81 -9.38 7.40
N TRP A 88 -3.40 -10.51 7.81
CA TRP A 88 -3.54 -11.73 7.02
C TRP A 88 -4.03 -11.46 5.59
N ARG A 89 -5.11 -10.71 5.43
CA ARG A 89 -5.72 -10.44 4.14
C ARG A 89 -4.80 -9.71 3.14
N ALA A 90 -3.93 -8.82 3.61
CA ALA A 90 -2.96 -8.14 2.75
C ALA A 90 -1.85 -9.11 2.31
N ARG A 91 -1.25 -9.84 3.27
CA ARG A 91 -0.23 -10.84 2.98
C ARG A 91 -0.75 -11.91 2.02
N ASN A 92 -1.92 -12.48 2.31
CA ASN A 92 -2.48 -13.57 1.51
C ASN A 92 -3.00 -13.11 0.14
N THR A 93 -3.24 -11.82 -0.07
CA THR A 93 -3.54 -11.27 -1.40
C THR A 93 -2.32 -11.35 -2.33
N ILE A 94 -1.12 -11.03 -1.86
CA ILE A 94 0.09 -11.02 -2.69
C ILE A 94 0.92 -12.30 -2.60
N MET A 95 0.65 -13.18 -1.65
CA MET A 95 1.42 -14.41 -1.45
C MET A 95 1.49 -15.30 -2.71
N PRO A 96 0.41 -15.50 -3.51
CA PRO A 96 0.52 -16.26 -4.76
C PRO A 96 1.45 -15.60 -5.78
N TYR A 97 1.47 -14.27 -5.86
CA TYR A 97 2.42 -13.52 -6.68
C TYR A 97 3.87 -13.76 -6.21
N LEU A 98 4.13 -13.64 -4.90
CA LEU A 98 5.45 -13.89 -4.32
C LEU A 98 5.94 -15.32 -4.62
N LYS A 99 5.04 -16.32 -4.49
CA LYS A 99 5.33 -17.72 -4.85
C LYS A 99 5.69 -17.86 -6.32
N ALA A 100 4.88 -17.32 -7.20
CA ALA A 100 5.06 -17.43 -8.65
C ALA A 100 6.36 -16.78 -9.15
N THR A 101 6.78 -15.68 -8.50
CA THR A 101 7.96 -14.89 -8.88
C THR A 101 9.20 -15.22 -8.04
N LYS A 102 9.08 -16.12 -7.06
CA LYS A 102 10.16 -16.49 -6.10
C LYS A 102 10.70 -15.26 -5.34
N ARG A 103 9.84 -14.30 -5.05
CA ARG A 103 10.20 -13.07 -4.34
C ARG A 103 9.74 -13.11 -2.89
N LYS A 104 10.27 -12.17 -2.11
CA LYS A 104 9.86 -11.95 -0.72
C LYS A 104 9.37 -10.52 -0.54
N ALA A 105 8.52 -10.31 0.45
CA ALA A 105 8.07 -8.99 0.87
C ALA A 105 8.46 -8.71 2.32
N GLU A 106 8.88 -7.48 2.62
CA GLU A 106 9.02 -7.03 4.00
C GLU A 106 7.66 -6.77 4.65
N ILE A 107 7.52 -7.08 5.92
CA ILE A 107 6.36 -6.68 6.69
C ILE A 107 6.54 -5.26 7.21
N TRP A 108 5.62 -4.39 6.82
CA TRP A 108 5.56 -3.00 7.24
C TRP A 108 4.33 -2.75 8.12
N PRO A 109 4.49 -2.71 9.46
CA PRO A 109 3.39 -2.38 10.37
C PRO A 109 2.68 -1.08 10.05
N GLU A 110 3.39 -0.13 9.49
CA GLU A 110 2.92 1.18 9.07
C GLU A 110 1.80 1.10 8.00
N LEU A 111 1.74 0.01 7.26
CA LEU A 111 0.71 -0.22 6.23
C LEU A 111 -0.58 -0.84 6.77
N ARG A 112 -0.73 -1.00 8.10
CA ARG A 112 -1.96 -1.56 8.70
C ARG A 112 -3.19 -0.74 8.33
N GLU A 113 -4.36 -1.39 8.39
CA GLU A 113 -5.64 -0.69 8.25
C GLU A 113 -5.82 0.28 9.42
N GLY A 114 -6.28 1.46 9.12
CA GLY A 114 -6.56 2.50 10.09
C GLY A 114 -8.00 2.99 10.03
N HIS A 115 -8.44 3.62 11.11
CA HIS A 115 -9.70 4.32 11.15
C HIS A 115 -9.40 5.80 10.94
N GLY A 116 -9.74 6.33 9.75
CA GLY A 116 -9.59 7.74 9.45
C GLY A 116 -10.73 8.55 10.03
N HIS A 117 -10.43 9.62 10.74
CA HIS A 117 -11.35 10.69 11.07
C HIS A 117 -10.97 11.91 10.22
N GLY A 118 -11.85 12.36 9.35
CA GLY A 118 -11.59 13.54 8.50
C GLY A 118 -10.47 13.33 7.46
N SER A 119 -9.89 14.44 7.02
CA SER A 119 -8.73 14.41 6.12
C SER A 119 -7.46 14.07 6.90
N ILE A 120 -6.69 13.10 6.40
CA ILE A 120 -5.36 12.75 6.97
C ILE A 120 -4.40 13.95 6.98
N LEU A 121 -4.64 14.96 6.13
CA LEU A 121 -3.85 16.19 6.06
C LEU A 121 -4.29 17.24 7.08
N SER A 122 -5.40 17.02 7.78
CA SER A 122 -5.93 17.99 8.77
C SER A 122 -4.90 18.25 9.87
N LYS A 123 -4.78 19.53 10.25
CA LYS A 123 -3.98 19.95 11.40
C LYS A 123 -4.60 19.49 12.73
N ASP A 124 -5.93 19.26 12.73
CA ASP A 124 -6.66 18.84 13.93
C ASP A 124 -6.36 17.39 14.35
N ILE A 125 -5.72 16.62 13.47
CA ILE A 125 -5.23 15.29 13.83
C ILE A 125 -3.82 15.45 14.40
N PRO A 126 -3.62 15.29 15.72
CA PRO A 126 -2.31 15.44 16.34
C PRO A 126 -1.31 14.41 15.80
N VAL A 127 -0.04 14.73 15.88
CA VAL A 127 1.03 13.73 15.69
C VAL A 127 1.29 13.10 17.06
N LEU A 128 1.22 11.78 17.14
CA LEU A 128 1.49 11.07 18.39
C LEU A 128 2.97 11.06 18.72
N GLU A 129 3.29 11.10 20.01
CA GLU A 129 4.63 10.87 20.51
C GLU A 129 5.06 9.41 20.30
N LYS A 130 6.36 9.16 20.17
CA LYS A 130 6.93 7.84 19.82
C LYS A 130 6.52 6.70 20.77
N GLU A 131 6.24 7.00 22.01
CA GLU A 131 5.97 6.00 23.05
C GLU A 131 4.70 5.18 22.80
N ILE A 132 3.67 5.80 22.21
CA ILE A 132 2.41 5.10 21.90
C ILE A 132 2.59 4.07 20.79
N LEU A 133 3.59 4.22 19.94
CA LEU A 133 3.83 3.31 18.80
C LEU A 133 4.46 1.99 19.19
N ASN A 134 5.00 1.90 20.40
CA ASN A 134 5.62 0.68 20.92
C ASN A 134 4.63 -0.22 21.67
N LEU A 135 3.34 0.13 21.65
CA LEU A 135 2.29 -0.68 22.27
C LEU A 135 1.86 -1.79 21.32
N GLY A 136 2.06 -3.04 21.69
CA GLY A 136 1.48 -4.17 20.99
C GLY A 136 2.31 -5.44 20.96
N GLU A 137 1.68 -6.49 20.44
CA GLU A 137 2.27 -7.81 20.35
C GLU A 137 3.26 -7.90 19.16
N PRO A 138 4.33 -8.67 19.29
CA PRO A 138 5.23 -8.97 18.19
C PRO A 138 4.46 -9.58 17.01
N ILE A 139 4.85 -9.20 15.79
CA ILE A 139 4.27 -9.81 14.60
C ILE A 139 4.81 -11.22 14.46
N ILE A 140 3.91 -12.20 14.56
CA ILE A 140 4.23 -13.61 14.36
C ILE A 140 3.78 -14.02 12.95
N LEU A 141 4.71 -14.48 12.15
CA LEU A 141 4.41 -15.06 10.84
C LEU A 141 4.17 -16.57 10.99
N PRO A 142 3.05 -17.11 10.46
CA PRO A 142 2.84 -18.54 10.37
C PRO A 142 3.97 -19.22 9.58
N ASP A 143 4.36 -20.43 9.94
CA ASP A 143 5.48 -21.13 9.30
C ASP A 143 5.35 -21.22 7.77
N LYS A 144 4.14 -21.45 7.28
CA LYS A 144 3.84 -21.48 5.83
C LYS A 144 4.07 -20.15 5.11
N GLU A 145 4.15 -19.03 5.84
CA GLU A 145 4.34 -17.68 5.29
C GLU A 145 5.79 -17.20 5.40
N LYS A 146 6.57 -17.71 6.37
CA LYS A 146 7.98 -17.35 6.60
C LYS A 146 8.87 -17.41 5.34
N PRO A 147 8.68 -18.35 4.38
CA PRO A 147 9.46 -18.35 3.15
C PRO A 147 9.25 -17.12 2.27
N PHE A 148 8.12 -16.42 2.40
CA PHE A 148 7.69 -15.33 1.51
C PHE A 148 7.72 -13.96 2.16
N PHE A 149 7.83 -13.88 3.49
CA PHE A 149 7.83 -12.62 4.20
C PHE A 149 9.04 -12.49 5.12
N ILE A 150 9.53 -11.26 5.25
CA ILE A 150 10.66 -10.89 6.07
C ILE A 150 10.18 -9.86 7.10
N LEU A 151 10.48 -10.06 8.37
CA LEU A 151 10.34 -9.03 9.39
C LEU A 151 11.56 -8.11 9.30
N ARG A 152 11.34 -6.81 9.43
CA ARG A 152 12.46 -5.87 9.51
C ARG A 152 13.17 -5.98 10.85
N ASP A 153 14.49 -5.87 10.85
CA ASP A 153 15.30 -5.95 12.07
C ASP A 153 15.05 -4.76 13.03
N ASP A 154 14.78 -3.58 12.47
CA ASP A 154 14.42 -2.37 13.20
C ASP A 154 12.99 -2.37 13.73
N ALA A 155 12.22 -3.29 13.24
CA ALA A 155 10.83 -3.43 13.55
C ALA A 155 10.67 -4.13 14.89
N LYS A 156 10.85 -3.39 15.95
CA LYS A 156 10.25 -3.68 17.26
C LYS A 156 8.72 -3.58 17.16
N ASN A 157 8.20 -4.20 16.25
CA ASN A 157 6.99 -4.28 15.45
C ASN A 157 5.74 -4.51 16.26
N ASN A 158 5.66 -3.75 17.29
CA ASN A 158 4.58 -3.79 18.25
C ASN A 158 3.41 -2.90 17.79
N TYR A 159 3.21 -2.75 16.48
CA TYR A 159 1.98 -2.16 16.01
C TYR A 159 0.85 -3.18 16.18
N SER A 160 0.32 -3.24 17.37
CA SER A 160 -0.85 -4.04 17.67
C SER A 160 -2.08 -3.54 16.92
N ALA A 161 -3.15 -4.28 17.03
CA ALA A 161 -4.47 -3.76 16.74
C ALA A 161 -4.68 -2.45 17.52
N TYR A 162 -5.49 -1.53 16.94
CA TYR A 162 -5.97 -0.39 17.69
C TYR A 162 -6.60 -0.88 18.99
N SER A 163 -6.23 -0.29 20.09
CA SER A 163 -6.94 -0.56 21.33
C SER A 163 -8.41 -0.19 21.14
N GLU A 164 -9.33 -1.02 21.57
CA GLU A 164 -10.76 -0.70 21.55
C GLU A 164 -11.08 0.50 22.45
N GLU A 165 -10.26 0.72 23.47
CA GLU A 165 -10.35 1.84 24.41
C GLU A 165 -9.96 3.19 23.78
N TRP A 166 -9.26 3.18 22.67
CA TRP A 166 -8.89 4.43 22.00
C TRP A 166 -10.10 5.05 21.31
N ASP A 167 -10.30 6.33 21.52
CA ASP A 167 -11.28 7.09 20.79
C ASP A 167 -10.89 7.30 19.31
N GLY A 168 -11.79 7.91 18.56
CA GLY A 168 -11.57 8.15 17.13
C GLY A 168 -10.41 9.10 16.83
N THR A 169 -10.09 10.04 17.73
CA THR A 169 -8.98 10.99 17.59
C THR A 169 -7.65 10.29 17.74
N VAL A 170 -7.50 9.48 18.79
CA VAL A 170 -6.27 8.68 19.02
C VAL A 170 -6.05 7.70 17.89
N LYS A 171 -7.09 7.00 17.43
CA LYS A 171 -7.01 6.08 16.28
C LYS A 171 -6.56 6.79 15.00
N ALA A 172 -7.07 8.00 14.75
CA ALA A 172 -6.70 8.80 13.58
C ALA A 172 -5.26 9.31 13.67
N ALA A 173 -4.85 9.77 14.85
CA ALA A 173 -3.47 10.24 15.11
C ALA A 173 -2.47 9.09 14.94
N TYR A 174 -2.77 7.91 15.45
CA TYR A 174 -1.95 6.71 15.29
C TYR A 174 -1.79 6.33 13.81
N MET A 175 -2.88 6.31 13.03
CA MET A 175 -2.81 6.05 11.60
C MET A 175 -1.97 7.10 10.87
N LYS A 176 -2.17 8.38 11.18
CA LYS A 176 -1.39 9.48 10.59
C LYS A 176 0.09 9.31 10.83
N HIS A 177 0.48 9.04 12.08
CA HIS A 177 1.88 8.84 12.44
C HIS A 177 2.48 7.62 11.72
N ALA A 178 1.79 6.47 11.72
CA ALA A 178 2.25 5.27 11.03
C ALA A 178 2.48 5.53 9.53
N LEU A 179 1.55 6.22 8.87
CA LEU A 179 1.67 6.52 7.44
C LEU A 179 2.75 7.58 7.15
N LEU A 180 2.96 8.56 8.03
CA LEU A 180 4.09 9.49 7.90
C LEU A 180 5.43 8.76 8.03
N ASN A 181 5.53 7.78 8.93
CA ASN A 181 6.71 6.92 9.01
C ASN A 181 6.90 6.09 7.72
N ALA A 182 5.80 5.57 7.14
CA ALA A 182 5.88 4.87 5.86
C ALA A 182 6.42 5.78 4.75
N VAL A 183 5.93 7.03 4.64
CA VAL A 183 6.43 8.02 3.68
C VAL A 183 7.92 8.30 3.92
N ALA A 184 8.31 8.58 5.15
CA ALA A 184 9.73 8.83 5.48
C ALA A 184 10.64 7.64 5.13
N MET A 185 10.19 6.40 5.36
CA MET A 185 10.94 5.21 4.97
C MET A 185 11.05 5.07 3.44
N ILE A 186 9.97 5.36 2.71
CA ILE A 186 9.97 5.35 1.25
C ILE A 186 10.98 6.36 0.72
N GLU A 187 10.89 7.60 1.18
CA GLU A 187 11.79 8.69 0.75
C GLU A 187 13.25 8.38 1.11
N LYS A 188 13.52 7.90 2.33
CA LYS A 188 14.88 7.55 2.77
C LYS A 188 15.51 6.40 1.99
N ARG A 189 14.72 5.37 1.61
CA ARG A 189 15.25 4.14 0.99
C ARG A 189 15.25 4.19 -0.53
N PHE A 190 14.32 4.91 -1.12
CA PHE A 190 14.03 4.83 -2.55
C PHE A 190 13.89 6.21 -3.21
N GLY A 191 13.83 7.30 -2.44
CA GLY A 191 13.73 8.65 -2.99
C GLY A 191 14.84 8.94 -4.00
N ASP A 192 14.51 9.67 -5.05
CA ASP A 192 15.43 10.07 -6.13
C ASP A 192 16.07 8.87 -6.87
N THR A 193 15.36 7.74 -6.93
CA THR A 193 15.77 6.55 -7.71
C THR A 193 14.76 6.29 -8.83
N ASP A 194 15.13 5.42 -9.77
CA ASP A 194 14.25 4.89 -10.83
C ASP A 194 13.55 3.58 -10.46
N GLN A 195 13.59 3.22 -9.18
CA GLN A 195 13.04 1.97 -8.68
C GLN A 195 11.51 1.93 -8.76
N SER A 196 11.00 0.71 -8.85
CA SER A 196 9.56 0.41 -8.74
C SER A 196 9.32 -0.41 -7.48
N ILE A 197 8.46 0.09 -6.58
CA ILE A 197 8.14 -0.59 -5.33
C ILE A 197 6.66 -0.97 -5.27
N LEU A 198 6.35 -2.12 -4.68
CA LEU A 198 4.98 -2.57 -4.43
C LEU A 198 4.68 -2.57 -2.94
N LEU A 199 3.61 -1.89 -2.56
CA LEU A 199 3.06 -1.91 -1.20
C LEU A 199 1.71 -2.63 -1.21
N ALA A 200 1.52 -3.60 -0.32
CA ALA A 200 0.25 -4.29 -0.16
C ALA A 200 -0.42 -3.91 1.17
N GLY A 201 -1.66 -3.46 1.11
CA GLY A 201 -2.35 -3.00 2.33
C GLY A 201 -3.87 -2.90 2.18
N HIS A 202 -4.46 -1.80 2.64
CA HIS A 202 -5.89 -1.72 2.88
C HIS A 202 -6.55 -0.50 2.22
N GLY A 203 -7.87 -0.40 2.38
CA GLY A 203 -8.65 0.64 1.71
C GLY A 203 -8.45 2.03 2.31
N THR A 204 -8.53 2.16 3.64
CA THR A 204 -8.42 3.46 4.31
C THR A 204 -6.97 3.91 4.35
N SER A 205 -6.05 3.08 4.84
CA SER A 205 -4.62 3.41 4.91
C SER A 205 -4.03 3.67 3.52
N GLY A 206 -4.40 2.90 2.49
CA GLY A 206 -3.90 3.11 1.13
C GLY A 206 -4.35 4.44 0.51
N ARG A 207 -5.60 4.87 0.74
CA ARG A 207 -6.05 6.20 0.30
C ARG A 207 -5.40 7.33 1.09
N SER A 208 -5.19 7.10 2.39
CA SER A 208 -4.54 8.08 3.24
C SER A 208 -3.06 8.25 2.89
N LEU A 209 -2.36 7.15 2.62
CA LEU A 209 -0.98 7.19 2.12
C LEU A 209 -0.88 7.94 0.79
N LEU A 210 -1.80 7.65 -0.14
CA LEU A 210 -1.85 8.36 -1.42
C LEU A 210 -2.00 9.88 -1.24
N LYS A 211 -2.89 10.32 -0.33
CA LYS A 211 -3.05 11.75 -0.01
C LYS A 211 -1.78 12.38 0.56
N LEU A 212 -1.08 11.68 1.44
CA LEU A 212 0.18 12.16 2.02
C LEU A 212 1.26 12.31 0.95
N LEU A 213 1.40 11.35 0.03
CA LEU A 213 2.35 11.42 -1.09
C LEU A 213 2.01 12.56 -2.03
N LEU A 214 0.74 12.71 -2.42
CA LEU A 214 0.31 13.79 -3.30
C LEU A 214 0.28 15.17 -2.61
N LYS A 215 0.39 15.23 -1.26
CA LYS A 215 0.26 16.45 -0.45
C LYS A 215 -1.02 17.25 -0.73
N LYS A 216 -2.04 16.57 -1.25
CA LYS A 216 -3.33 17.18 -1.59
C LYS A 216 -4.51 16.27 -1.23
N ASP A 217 -5.63 16.88 -0.85
CA ASP A 217 -6.89 16.16 -0.77
C ASP A 217 -7.32 15.77 -2.18
N SER A 218 -7.35 14.51 -2.43
CA SER A 218 -7.75 13.95 -3.71
C SER A 218 -9.29 13.97 -3.84
N LYS A 219 -9.85 15.16 -4.11
CA LYS A 219 -11.24 15.28 -4.50
C LYS A 219 -11.43 14.45 -5.78
N GLY A 220 -12.37 13.50 -5.75
CA GLY A 220 -12.61 12.61 -6.90
C GLY A 220 -11.93 11.23 -6.82
N ILE A 221 -10.95 11.01 -5.95
CA ILE A 221 -10.39 9.67 -5.70
C ILE A 221 -11.29 8.95 -4.69
N VAL A 222 -12.38 8.36 -5.17
CA VAL A 222 -13.35 7.62 -4.36
C VAL A 222 -13.35 6.13 -4.74
N GLY A 223 -13.78 5.28 -3.81
CA GLY A 223 -14.04 3.88 -4.12
C GLY A 223 -12.81 3.06 -4.47
N PHE A 224 -11.79 3.06 -3.60
CA PHE A 224 -10.64 2.15 -3.79
C PHE A 224 -11.11 0.69 -3.68
N LYS A 225 -11.17 0.00 -4.82
CA LYS A 225 -11.73 -1.35 -4.96
C LYS A 225 -10.83 -2.40 -4.29
N ASN A 226 -11.39 -3.55 -3.87
CA ASN A 226 -10.57 -4.70 -3.49
C ASN A 226 -9.70 -5.12 -4.68
N THR A 227 -8.45 -5.44 -4.44
CA THR A 227 -7.39 -5.66 -5.45
C THR A 227 -7.20 -4.51 -6.44
N GLY A 228 -7.79 -3.34 -6.19
CA GLY A 228 -7.44 -2.12 -6.90
C GLY A 228 -5.97 -1.79 -6.70
N ILE A 229 -5.35 -1.25 -7.72
CA ILE A 229 -3.97 -0.79 -7.68
C ILE A 229 -3.97 0.71 -7.98
N TRP A 230 -3.27 1.50 -7.18
CA TRP A 230 -2.87 2.82 -7.59
C TRP A 230 -1.35 2.89 -7.79
N MET A 231 -0.90 3.81 -8.63
CA MET A 231 0.51 4.07 -8.85
C MET A 231 0.77 5.57 -8.92
N VAL A 232 1.77 6.02 -8.18
CA VAL A 232 2.33 7.37 -8.28
C VAL A 232 3.77 7.29 -8.77
N GLU A 233 4.21 8.34 -9.44
CA GLU A 233 5.56 8.50 -9.93
C GLU A 233 6.15 9.80 -9.38
N GLN A 234 7.38 9.73 -8.84
CA GLN A 234 8.10 10.88 -8.36
C GLN A 234 8.55 11.73 -9.56
N GLN A 235 8.39 13.02 -9.44
CA GLN A 235 8.78 14.00 -10.45
C GLN A 235 10.14 14.61 -10.08
N GLU A 236 10.79 15.31 -11.00
CA GLU A 236 12.08 15.98 -10.81
C GLU A 236 12.12 16.94 -9.61
N ASP A 237 10.99 17.55 -9.28
CA ASP A 237 10.86 18.46 -8.12
C ASP A 237 10.62 17.71 -6.79
N GLY A 238 10.69 16.37 -6.79
CA GLY A 238 10.43 15.51 -5.64
C GLY A 238 8.95 15.34 -5.30
N SER A 239 8.03 15.97 -6.03
CA SER A 239 6.60 15.76 -5.87
C SER A 239 6.17 14.41 -6.48
N TYR A 240 4.96 13.94 -6.13
CA TYR A 240 4.40 12.71 -6.70
C TYR A 240 3.19 13.03 -7.58
N GLN A 241 3.13 12.38 -8.74
CA GLN A 241 1.98 12.44 -9.64
C GLN A 241 1.25 11.10 -9.69
N LEU A 242 -0.08 11.11 -9.55
CA LEU A 242 -0.90 9.92 -9.71
C LEU A 242 -1.00 9.56 -11.20
N LYS A 243 -0.59 8.34 -11.55
CA LYS A 243 -0.60 7.83 -12.93
C LYS A 243 -1.64 6.73 -13.14
N MET A 244 -2.02 6.02 -12.06
CA MET A 244 -2.99 4.92 -12.13
C MET A 244 -3.86 4.91 -10.88
N TYR A 245 -5.16 4.61 -11.05
CA TYR A 245 -6.08 4.37 -9.94
C TYR A 245 -7.06 3.22 -10.25
N ASN A 246 -7.21 2.29 -9.31
CA ASN A 246 -7.98 1.04 -9.50
C ASN A 246 -7.52 0.19 -10.70
N GLY A 247 -6.26 0.31 -11.11
CA GLY A 247 -5.68 -0.41 -12.25
C GLY A 247 -5.97 0.21 -13.61
N GLU A 248 -6.53 1.43 -13.64
CA GLU A 248 -6.82 2.21 -14.85
C GLU A 248 -5.93 3.45 -14.88
N VAL A 249 -5.51 3.89 -16.08
CA VAL A 249 -4.75 5.14 -16.25
C VAL A 249 -5.56 6.29 -15.65
N TYR A 250 -4.89 7.09 -14.83
CA TYR A 250 -5.52 8.23 -14.19
C TYR A 250 -5.25 9.50 -14.99
N SER A 251 -6.29 10.24 -15.36
CA SER A 251 -6.22 11.59 -15.89
C SER A 251 -6.93 12.54 -14.94
N GLU A 252 -6.28 13.60 -14.52
CA GLU A 252 -6.96 14.69 -13.79
C GLU A 252 -8.02 15.29 -14.72
N LYS A 253 -9.28 15.33 -14.24
CA LYS A 253 -10.39 16.00 -14.92
C LYS A 253 -10.42 17.48 -14.55
#